data_d217eecdb3ee4e2f1b378e7ba61ae021
#
_entry.id   d217eecdb3ee4e2f1b378e7ba61ae021
#
_cell.length_a   1.000
_cell.length_b   1.000
_cell.length_c   1.000
_cell.angle_alpha   90.00
_cell.angle_beta   90.00
_cell.angle_gamma   90.00
#
_symmetry.space_group_name_H-M   'P 1'
#
loop_
_entity.id
_entity.type
_entity.pdbx_description
1 polymer ?
#
loop_
_entity_poly.entity_id
_entity_poly.type
_entity_poly.pdbx_seq_one_letter_code
_entity_poly.pdbx_strand_id
1 'polypeptide(L)'
;MKRKLITAILLSLIFLFFAVSTVYSESERSLSVFKECNEYFTDNNSDGSFIYGCNFSTLYSSRILPSLNVRCVKTDGIIRAVSHNGSCSYALHEKKRSYFITELNAANGECFTYSFGNLKSIENSSFAFSNGIAYLIFTDDTYTYVRSYDSNGKALRKYTFDENVQRLVTNDSKVYAQLYNGEFYRLDKSGSHYCISVNMRYDFCNAGSDYIYSEACTLFSLSENRIEHISGTKLNCIVKRENRIVYSDDWTIEYNGKFYKSKNKIQALFFYGNNVAFLDNNFNLHTIKLSDFKKSDSELFNNYGNESSNGTIKVNSNGYITGINSGTTVTDFKKHFSNEVIIYERDGNEITSGKIKTGYRAVVSDVIYEISVLGDITGEGNVKSNDVSALMSYFVNKSDLSGVYLKSADFNSDGNIANKDLVGIARKAEK
;
A
#
# COMPACT_ATOMS: atom_id res chain seq x y z
N MET A 1 22.47 -57.52 -11.41
CA MET A 1 22.73 -56.08 -11.33
C MET A 1 21.89 -55.21 -12.28
N LYS A 2 21.77 -55.53 -13.57
CA LYS A 2 21.00 -54.71 -14.58
C LYS A 2 19.52 -54.56 -14.25
N ARG A 3 18.81 -55.56 -13.69
CA ARG A 3 17.37 -55.41 -13.34
C ARG A 3 17.10 -54.46 -12.18
N LYS A 4 17.98 -54.36 -11.17
CA LYS A 4 17.80 -53.40 -10.07
C LYS A 4 18.04 -51.93 -10.47
N LEU A 5 18.91 -51.70 -11.46
CA LEU A 5 19.18 -50.37 -12.01
C LEU A 5 18.00 -49.83 -12.83
N ILE A 6 17.36 -50.70 -13.64
CA ILE A 6 16.19 -50.36 -14.45
C ILE A 6 14.98 -50.03 -13.54
N THR A 7 14.79 -50.79 -12.45
CA THR A 7 13.72 -50.53 -11.48
C THR A 7 13.93 -49.22 -10.73
N ALA A 8 15.19 -48.87 -10.37
CA ALA A 8 15.50 -47.58 -9.74
C ALA A 8 15.31 -46.39 -10.69
N ILE A 9 15.65 -46.52 -11.96
CA ILE A 9 15.44 -45.50 -12.98
C ILE A 9 13.95 -45.37 -13.30
N LEU A 10 13.17 -46.44 -13.36
CA LEU A 10 11.72 -46.37 -13.53
C LEU A 10 11.02 -45.75 -12.30
N LEU A 11 11.46 -46.05 -11.07
CA LEU A 11 10.94 -45.42 -9.86
C LEU A 11 11.30 -43.93 -9.80
N SER A 12 12.51 -43.54 -10.19
CA SER A 12 12.87 -42.10 -10.24
C SER A 12 12.12 -41.35 -11.32
N LEU A 13 11.83 -41.95 -12.47
CA LEU A 13 10.96 -41.38 -13.50
C LEU A 13 9.48 -41.31 -13.07
N ILE A 14 9.00 -42.26 -12.28
CA ILE A 14 7.64 -42.26 -11.71
C ILE A 14 7.52 -41.17 -10.64
N PHE A 15 8.56 -40.91 -9.84
CA PHE A 15 8.56 -39.77 -8.88
C PHE A 15 8.66 -38.40 -9.56
N LEU A 16 9.26 -38.29 -10.74
CA LEU A 16 9.25 -37.04 -11.53
C LEU A 16 7.88 -36.74 -12.18
N PHE A 17 7.02 -37.75 -12.39
CA PHE A 17 5.72 -37.59 -13.01
C PHE A 17 4.58 -37.19 -12.05
N PHE A 18 4.80 -37.23 -10.72
CA PHE A 18 3.76 -36.84 -9.74
C PHE A 18 3.80 -35.39 -9.25
N ALA A 19 4.70 -34.57 -9.80
CA ALA A 19 4.83 -33.16 -9.40
C ALA A 19 4.29 -32.15 -10.46
N VAL A 20 3.66 -32.61 -11.53
CA VAL A 20 3.07 -31.70 -12.51
C VAL A 20 1.62 -31.50 -12.17
N SER A 21 1.30 -30.52 -11.34
CA SER A 21 -0.05 -29.98 -11.25
C SER A 21 -0.38 -29.36 -12.63
N THR A 22 -1.49 -29.79 -13.21
CA THR A 22 -1.97 -29.28 -14.51
C THR A 22 -2.23 -27.81 -14.38
N VAL A 23 -1.41 -26.99 -15.04
CA VAL A 23 -1.65 -25.55 -15.19
C VAL A 23 -2.72 -25.37 -16.26
N TYR A 24 -3.87 -24.91 -15.88
CA TYR A 24 -4.89 -24.50 -16.84
C TYR A 24 -4.61 -23.05 -17.25
N SER A 25 -4.12 -22.87 -18.47
CA SER A 25 -4.04 -21.57 -19.11
C SER A 25 -5.40 -21.27 -19.73
N GLU A 26 -6.28 -20.59 -19.03
CA GLU A 26 -7.46 -20.00 -19.64
C GLU A 26 -7.10 -18.63 -20.18
N SER A 27 -6.96 -18.53 -21.50
CA SER A 27 -6.53 -17.32 -22.22
C SER A 27 -7.59 -16.20 -22.28
N GLU A 28 -8.76 -16.37 -21.65
CA GLU A 28 -9.89 -15.45 -21.75
C GLU A 28 -10.44 -14.94 -20.40
N ARG A 29 -9.84 -15.30 -19.27
CA ARG A 29 -10.32 -14.76 -17.98
C ARG A 29 -9.92 -13.31 -17.84
N SER A 30 -10.91 -12.46 -17.62
CA SER A 30 -10.71 -11.08 -17.23
C SER A 30 -10.19 -11.01 -15.78
N LEU A 31 -9.63 -9.87 -15.36
CA LEU A 31 -9.25 -9.65 -13.96
C LEU A 31 -10.41 -9.84 -12.97
N SER A 32 -11.65 -9.91 -13.45
CA SER A 32 -12.83 -10.16 -12.62
C SER A 32 -12.77 -11.48 -11.83
N VAL A 33 -11.92 -12.43 -12.21
CA VAL A 33 -11.70 -13.68 -11.44
C VAL A 33 -11.21 -13.40 -10.04
N PHE A 34 -10.50 -12.29 -9.81
CA PHE A 34 -10.02 -11.91 -8.49
C PHE A 34 -11.14 -11.47 -7.53
N LYS A 35 -12.36 -11.22 -8.03
CA LYS A 35 -13.56 -11.05 -7.18
C LYS A 35 -13.96 -12.34 -6.45
N GLU A 36 -13.56 -13.50 -6.95
CA GLU A 36 -13.85 -14.81 -6.38
C GLU A 36 -12.76 -15.25 -5.37
N CYS A 37 -11.68 -14.50 -5.26
CA CYS A 37 -10.62 -14.78 -4.30
C CYS A 37 -11.08 -14.40 -2.87
N ASN A 38 -10.70 -15.21 -1.89
CA ASN A 38 -10.86 -14.86 -0.48
C ASN A 38 -9.96 -13.69 -0.12
N GLU A 39 -8.76 -13.67 -0.71
CA GLU A 39 -7.74 -12.63 -0.57
C GLU A 39 -7.05 -12.40 -1.91
N TYR A 40 -6.75 -11.16 -2.22
CA TYR A 40 -5.91 -10.79 -3.36
C TYR A 40 -4.99 -9.64 -2.99
N PHE A 41 -3.85 -9.57 -3.67
CA PHE A 41 -2.81 -8.58 -3.44
C PHE A 41 -2.29 -8.08 -4.78
N THR A 42 -1.78 -6.87 -4.79
CA THR A 42 -1.05 -6.30 -5.92
C THR A 42 0.40 -6.08 -5.56
N ASP A 43 1.28 -6.26 -6.51
CA ASP A 43 2.70 -6.04 -6.34
C ASP A 43 3.29 -5.27 -7.53
N ASN A 44 4.23 -4.38 -7.21
CA ASN A 44 5.00 -3.59 -8.16
C ASN A 44 6.47 -3.81 -7.85
N ASN A 45 7.19 -4.39 -8.78
CA ASN A 45 8.62 -4.67 -8.63
C ASN A 45 9.37 -4.43 -9.95
N SER A 46 10.66 -4.79 -10.00
CA SER A 46 11.51 -4.63 -11.18
C SER A 46 10.97 -5.38 -12.41
N ASP A 47 10.29 -6.50 -12.22
CA ASP A 47 9.79 -7.36 -13.30
C ASP A 47 8.46 -6.88 -13.89
N GLY A 48 7.75 -5.99 -13.22
CA GLY A 48 6.47 -5.43 -13.66
C GLY A 48 5.44 -5.25 -12.58
N SER A 49 4.18 -5.21 -13.00
CA SER A 49 3.03 -5.07 -12.13
C SER A 49 2.18 -6.34 -12.16
N PHE A 50 1.82 -6.84 -11.00
CA PHE A 50 1.16 -8.13 -10.82
C PHE A 50 -0.03 -8.00 -9.88
N ILE A 51 -1.00 -8.90 -10.08
CA ILE A 51 -2.04 -9.21 -9.11
C ILE A 51 -2.03 -10.71 -8.86
N TYR A 52 -2.14 -11.11 -7.62
CA TYR A 52 -2.23 -12.51 -7.22
C TYR A 52 -3.22 -12.66 -6.06
N GLY A 53 -3.76 -13.84 -5.94
CA GLY A 53 -4.73 -14.12 -4.89
C GLY A 53 -5.12 -15.59 -4.88
N CYS A 54 -5.96 -15.98 -3.95
CA CYS A 54 -6.42 -17.36 -3.85
C CYS A 54 -7.87 -17.46 -3.39
N ASN A 55 -8.47 -18.59 -3.71
CA ASN A 55 -9.56 -19.17 -2.94
C ASN A 55 -9.04 -20.42 -2.21
N PHE A 56 -9.94 -21.21 -1.61
CA PHE A 56 -9.56 -22.35 -0.75
C PHE A 56 -8.52 -23.32 -1.32
N SER A 57 -8.47 -23.51 -2.64
CA SER A 57 -7.59 -24.49 -3.28
C SER A 57 -7.04 -24.06 -4.64
N THR A 58 -7.25 -22.82 -5.05
CA THR A 58 -6.76 -22.32 -6.35
C THR A 58 -5.96 -21.06 -6.13
N LEU A 59 -4.72 -21.06 -6.60
CA LEU A 59 -3.86 -19.89 -6.69
C LEU A 59 -4.08 -19.23 -8.06
N TYR A 60 -4.36 -17.93 -8.05
CA TYR A 60 -4.47 -17.09 -9.23
C TYR A 60 -3.30 -16.12 -9.28
N SER A 61 -2.78 -15.88 -10.46
CA SER A 61 -1.73 -14.90 -10.69
C SER A 61 -1.90 -14.27 -12.07
N SER A 62 -1.69 -12.98 -12.17
CA SER A 62 -1.68 -12.28 -13.44
C SER A 62 -0.58 -11.24 -13.47
N ARG A 63 0.15 -11.21 -14.57
CA ARG A 63 0.89 -10.03 -14.97
C ARG A 63 -0.13 -9.04 -15.54
N ILE A 64 -0.21 -7.84 -14.97
CA ILE A 64 -1.17 -6.82 -15.41
C ILE A 64 -0.60 -6.07 -16.61
N LEU A 65 0.69 -5.76 -16.60
CA LEU A 65 1.38 -4.97 -17.60
C LEU A 65 2.72 -5.60 -17.96
N PRO A 66 3.16 -5.55 -19.23
CA PRO A 66 2.57 -4.87 -20.39
C PRO A 66 1.43 -5.62 -21.07
N SER A 67 1.21 -6.89 -20.74
CA SER A 67 0.13 -7.70 -21.30
C SER A 67 -0.58 -8.45 -20.18
N LEU A 68 -1.90 -8.30 -20.16
CA LEU A 68 -2.76 -9.02 -19.23
C LEU A 68 -2.74 -10.52 -19.53
N ASN A 69 -2.39 -11.33 -18.56
CA ASN A 69 -2.39 -12.78 -18.67
C ASN A 69 -2.74 -13.42 -17.34
N VAL A 70 -3.99 -13.81 -17.18
CA VAL A 70 -4.47 -14.48 -15.97
C VAL A 70 -4.12 -15.97 -16.03
N ARG A 71 -3.47 -16.44 -15.00
CA ARG A 71 -3.09 -17.84 -14.79
C ARG A 71 -3.70 -18.36 -13.51
N CYS A 72 -3.96 -19.64 -13.45
CA CYS A 72 -4.36 -20.28 -12.20
C CYS A 72 -3.81 -21.69 -12.11
N VAL A 73 -3.64 -22.15 -10.86
CA VAL A 73 -3.28 -23.52 -10.53
C VAL A 73 -4.09 -24.02 -9.35
N LYS A 74 -4.66 -25.20 -9.47
CA LYS A 74 -5.35 -25.87 -8.38
C LYS A 74 -4.36 -26.62 -7.51
N THR A 75 -4.34 -26.33 -6.22
CA THR A 75 -3.54 -27.08 -5.25
C THR A 75 -4.27 -28.32 -4.75
N ASP A 76 -3.50 -29.32 -4.33
CA ASP A 76 -4.04 -30.56 -3.77
C ASP A 76 -4.53 -30.44 -2.32
N GLY A 77 -4.37 -29.28 -1.70
CA GLY A 77 -4.71 -29.01 -0.31
C GLY A 77 -5.36 -27.66 -0.09
N ILE A 78 -5.62 -27.33 1.17
CA ILE A 78 -6.20 -26.04 1.55
C ILE A 78 -5.08 -24.99 1.58
N ILE A 79 -5.24 -23.91 0.81
CA ILE A 79 -4.32 -22.77 0.85
C ILE A 79 -4.46 -22.06 2.19
N ARG A 80 -3.32 -21.82 2.84
CA ARG A 80 -3.22 -21.16 4.15
C ARG A 80 -2.73 -19.73 4.04
N ALA A 81 -1.80 -19.48 3.11
CA ALA A 81 -1.25 -18.15 2.83
C ALA A 81 -0.77 -18.07 1.39
N VAL A 82 -0.64 -16.87 0.87
CA VAL A 82 -0.06 -16.57 -0.43
C VAL A 82 1.08 -15.57 -0.30
N SER A 83 2.02 -15.66 -1.21
CA SER A 83 3.16 -14.75 -1.30
C SER A 83 3.50 -14.50 -2.75
N HIS A 84 4.31 -13.49 -3.02
CA HIS A 84 4.71 -13.11 -4.37
C HIS A 84 6.18 -12.70 -4.40
N ASN A 85 6.86 -12.99 -5.51
CA ASN A 85 8.23 -12.55 -5.73
C ASN A 85 8.53 -12.50 -7.24
N GLY A 86 8.77 -11.31 -7.76
CA GLY A 86 8.98 -11.12 -9.19
C GLY A 86 7.75 -11.53 -10.02
N SER A 87 7.91 -12.39 -11.00
CA SER A 87 6.82 -12.92 -11.82
C SER A 87 6.11 -14.14 -11.22
N CYS A 88 6.55 -14.60 -10.05
CA CYS A 88 6.06 -15.82 -9.43
C CYS A 88 5.16 -15.53 -8.23
N SER A 89 4.04 -16.21 -8.17
CA SER A 89 3.15 -16.26 -7.00
C SER A 89 3.23 -17.64 -6.36
N TYR A 90 3.10 -17.66 -5.06
CA TYR A 90 3.29 -18.85 -4.23
C TYR A 90 2.09 -19.06 -3.33
N ALA A 91 1.65 -20.31 -3.20
CA ALA A 91 0.63 -20.72 -2.24
C ALA A 91 1.21 -21.73 -1.25
N LEU A 92 1.23 -21.39 0.03
CA LEU A 92 1.44 -22.34 1.10
C LEU A 92 0.16 -23.10 1.35
N HIS A 93 0.16 -24.41 1.17
CA HIS A 93 -1.03 -25.21 1.37
C HIS A 93 -0.75 -26.48 2.18
N GLU A 94 -1.81 -26.99 2.83
CA GLU A 94 -1.74 -28.13 3.71
C GLU A 94 -2.62 -29.27 3.17
N LYS A 95 -2.04 -30.47 3.13
CA LYS A 95 -2.75 -31.72 2.82
C LYS A 95 -2.31 -32.81 3.82
N LYS A 96 -3.27 -33.37 4.57
CA LYS A 96 -3.02 -34.45 5.53
C LYS A 96 -1.85 -34.17 6.50
N ARG A 97 -1.78 -32.95 7.04
CA ARG A 97 -0.71 -32.45 7.94
C ARG A 97 0.67 -32.30 7.31
N SER A 98 0.79 -32.44 6.00
CA SER A 98 2.01 -32.11 5.27
C SER A 98 1.83 -30.78 4.58
N TYR A 99 2.89 -29.96 4.58
CA TYR A 99 2.92 -28.64 4.00
C TYR A 99 3.62 -28.64 2.66
N PHE A 100 3.09 -27.85 1.75
CA PHE A 100 3.60 -27.69 0.40
C PHE A 100 3.60 -26.22 0.02
N ILE A 101 4.51 -25.83 -0.87
CA ILE A 101 4.44 -24.53 -1.56
C ILE A 101 4.28 -24.82 -3.04
N THR A 102 3.19 -24.30 -3.62
CA THR A 102 3.00 -24.32 -5.07
C THR A 102 3.36 -22.95 -5.63
N GLU A 103 4.28 -22.95 -6.58
CA GLU A 103 4.72 -21.80 -7.36
C GLU A 103 3.95 -21.74 -8.68
N LEU A 104 3.54 -20.55 -9.09
CA LEU A 104 2.93 -20.26 -10.37
C LEU A 104 3.59 -19.03 -10.99
N ASN A 105 4.25 -19.22 -12.12
CA ASN A 105 4.84 -18.12 -12.88
C ASN A 105 3.78 -17.46 -13.77
N ALA A 106 3.45 -16.18 -13.50
CA ALA A 106 2.46 -15.42 -14.25
C ALA A 106 2.87 -15.14 -15.70
N ALA A 107 4.16 -15.11 -16.01
CA ALA A 107 4.63 -14.79 -17.36
C ALA A 107 4.51 -15.97 -18.33
N ASN A 108 4.97 -17.17 -17.92
CA ASN A 108 5.02 -18.35 -18.82
C ASN A 108 4.04 -19.46 -18.42
N GLY A 109 3.47 -19.40 -17.21
CA GLY A 109 2.51 -20.40 -16.71
C GLY A 109 3.17 -21.66 -16.14
N GLU A 110 4.49 -21.67 -15.99
CA GLU A 110 5.17 -22.79 -15.32
C GLU A 110 4.73 -22.90 -13.86
N CYS A 111 4.62 -24.13 -13.41
CA CYS A 111 4.16 -24.43 -12.07
C CYS A 111 5.05 -25.52 -11.44
N PHE A 112 5.45 -25.29 -10.19
CA PHE A 112 6.22 -26.24 -9.39
C PHE A 112 5.61 -26.38 -8.00
N THR A 113 5.73 -27.58 -7.43
CA THR A 113 5.29 -27.84 -6.05
C THR A 113 6.44 -28.42 -5.23
N TYR A 114 6.73 -27.76 -4.12
CA TYR A 114 7.77 -28.11 -3.16
C TYR A 114 7.14 -28.75 -1.94
N SER A 115 7.73 -29.82 -1.40
CA SER A 115 7.21 -30.53 -0.22
C SER A 115 8.10 -30.28 1.00
N PHE A 116 7.49 -29.90 2.11
CA PHE A 116 8.17 -29.64 3.38
C PHE A 116 7.84 -30.68 4.47
N GLY A 117 7.00 -31.66 4.13
CA GLY A 117 6.60 -32.72 5.05
C GLY A 117 5.69 -32.24 6.18
N ASN A 118 5.72 -32.94 7.31
CA ASN A 118 4.91 -32.64 8.48
C ASN A 118 5.65 -31.61 9.36
N LEU A 119 5.22 -30.36 9.29
CA LEU A 119 5.74 -29.27 10.12
C LEU A 119 4.80 -29.06 11.31
N LYS A 120 5.37 -29.05 12.53
CA LYS A 120 4.62 -28.75 13.76
C LYS A 120 4.78 -27.27 14.13
N SER A 121 3.75 -26.69 14.73
CA SER A 121 3.77 -25.31 15.24
C SER A 121 4.06 -24.24 14.19
N ILE A 122 3.70 -24.51 12.93
CA ILE A 122 3.77 -23.50 11.87
C ILE A 122 2.66 -22.46 12.06
N GLU A 123 3.04 -21.19 11.97
CA GLU A 123 2.09 -20.09 11.88
C GLU A 123 1.69 -19.91 10.40
N ASN A 124 0.40 -20.07 10.11
CA ASN A 124 -0.11 -20.13 8.73
C ASN A 124 -0.48 -18.79 8.14
N SER A 125 -0.29 -17.69 8.88
CA SER A 125 -0.74 -16.36 8.46
C SER A 125 0.14 -15.72 7.40
N SER A 126 1.43 -16.11 7.34
CA SER A 126 2.39 -15.50 6.41
C SER A 126 3.59 -16.41 6.15
N PHE A 127 4.11 -16.35 4.93
CA PHE A 127 5.36 -16.98 4.55
C PHE A 127 6.01 -16.17 3.41
N ALA A 128 7.28 -16.48 3.12
CA ALA A 128 7.97 -15.96 1.93
C ALA A 128 8.71 -17.07 1.21
N PHE A 129 8.79 -16.97 -0.12
CA PHE A 129 9.60 -17.87 -0.94
C PHE A 129 10.45 -17.05 -1.90
N SER A 130 11.75 -17.25 -1.85
CA SER A 130 12.67 -16.50 -2.70
C SER A 130 13.92 -17.32 -2.98
N ASN A 131 14.37 -17.32 -4.25
CA ASN A 131 15.59 -18.00 -4.69
C ASN A 131 15.67 -19.48 -4.25
N GLY A 132 14.55 -20.21 -4.33
CA GLY A 132 14.46 -21.60 -3.94
C GLY A 132 14.51 -21.85 -2.43
N ILE A 133 14.33 -20.80 -1.62
CA ILE A 133 14.32 -20.88 -0.16
C ILE A 133 12.95 -20.45 0.36
N ALA A 134 12.32 -21.33 1.14
CA ALA A 134 11.11 -21.03 1.89
C ALA A 134 11.47 -20.47 3.27
N TYR A 135 10.79 -19.42 3.67
CA TYR A 135 10.84 -18.84 5.01
C TYR A 135 9.46 -18.98 5.63
N LEU A 136 9.40 -19.68 6.76
CA LEU A 136 8.15 -20.01 7.44
C LEU A 136 8.22 -19.51 8.88
N ILE A 137 7.10 -19.01 9.40
CA ILE A 137 6.96 -18.59 10.79
C ILE A 137 6.53 -19.78 11.62
N PHE A 138 7.15 -19.93 12.77
CA PHE A 138 6.83 -20.95 13.76
C PHE A 138 6.58 -20.28 15.10
N THR A 139 5.68 -20.87 15.88
CA THR A 139 5.44 -20.48 17.27
C THR A 139 6.01 -21.54 18.20
N ASP A 140 6.81 -21.15 19.16
CA ASP A 140 7.11 -21.95 20.35
C ASP A 140 6.27 -21.45 21.54
N ASP A 141 6.51 -21.95 22.74
CA ASP A 141 5.65 -21.68 23.91
C ASP A 141 5.52 -20.18 24.25
N THR A 142 6.43 -19.32 23.76
CA THR A 142 6.48 -17.91 24.17
C THR A 142 6.63 -16.96 23.00
N TYR A 143 7.37 -17.33 21.97
CA TYR A 143 7.75 -16.43 20.88
C TYR A 143 7.58 -17.07 19.50
N THR A 144 7.42 -16.21 18.49
CA THR A 144 7.51 -16.63 17.10
C THR A 144 8.96 -16.50 16.60
N TYR A 145 9.33 -17.37 15.70
CA TYR A 145 10.63 -17.34 15.01
C TYR A 145 10.47 -17.71 13.55
N VAL A 146 11.42 -17.35 12.72
CA VAL A 146 11.44 -17.77 11.31
C VAL A 146 12.42 -18.90 11.12
N ARG A 147 12.06 -19.91 10.31
CA ARG A 147 12.97 -20.93 9.84
C ARG A 147 12.96 -20.99 8.32
N SER A 148 14.15 -21.06 7.74
CA SER A 148 14.30 -21.25 6.31
C SER A 148 14.56 -22.72 5.95
N TYR A 149 14.07 -23.09 4.76
CA TYR A 149 14.18 -24.42 4.18
C TYR A 149 14.60 -24.31 2.72
N ASP A 150 15.39 -25.26 2.22
CA ASP A 150 15.63 -25.37 0.79
C ASP A 150 14.41 -25.98 0.06
N SER A 151 14.47 -26.02 -1.26
CA SER A 151 13.42 -26.58 -2.12
C SER A 151 13.16 -28.08 -1.90
N ASN A 152 14.04 -28.79 -1.22
CA ASN A 152 13.88 -30.20 -0.84
C ASN A 152 13.29 -30.38 0.57
N GLY A 153 12.93 -29.29 1.24
CA GLY A 153 12.38 -29.32 2.59
C GLY A 153 13.42 -29.49 3.70
N LYS A 154 14.71 -29.36 3.39
CA LYS A 154 15.77 -29.42 4.40
C LYS A 154 15.88 -28.09 5.13
N ALA A 155 15.81 -28.13 6.46
CA ALA A 155 15.97 -26.94 7.29
C ALA A 155 17.39 -26.36 7.14
N LEU A 156 17.46 -25.04 6.92
CA LEU A 156 18.70 -24.31 6.72
C LEU A 156 19.09 -23.49 7.95
N ARG A 157 18.24 -22.55 8.36
CA ARG A 157 18.53 -21.62 9.45
C ARG A 157 17.29 -21.29 10.27
N LYS A 158 17.50 -21.04 11.59
CA LYS A 158 16.53 -20.41 12.49
C LYS A 158 16.92 -18.95 12.71
N TYR A 159 15.95 -18.04 12.63
CA TYR A 159 16.08 -16.62 12.94
C TYR A 159 15.20 -16.33 14.15
N THR A 160 15.78 -15.77 15.19
CA THR A 160 15.09 -15.37 16.43
C THR A 160 15.18 -13.87 16.60
N PHE A 161 14.17 -13.31 17.23
CA PHE A 161 14.01 -11.87 17.44
C PHE A 161 13.60 -11.63 18.90
N ASP A 162 13.77 -10.40 19.35
CA ASP A 162 13.36 -10.00 20.70
C ASP A 162 11.85 -9.70 20.81
N GLU A 163 11.14 -9.73 19.67
CA GLU A 163 9.71 -9.53 19.57
C GLU A 163 9.10 -10.56 18.59
N ASN A 164 7.79 -10.77 18.66
CA ASN A 164 7.08 -11.68 17.78
C ASN A 164 7.06 -11.20 16.34
N VAL A 165 7.22 -12.16 15.41
CA VAL A 165 7.11 -11.90 13.97
C VAL A 165 5.63 -11.75 13.61
N GLN A 166 5.27 -10.62 13.04
CA GLN A 166 3.93 -10.36 12.55
C GLN A 166 3.69 -11.02 11.18
N ARG A 167 4.64 -10.82 10.25
CA ARG A 167 4.58 -11.39 8.90
C ARG A 167 5.93 -11.37 8.20
N LEU A 168 5.96 -12.05 7.06
CA LEU A 168 7.07 -12.01 6.12
C LEU A 168 6.68 -11.21 4.88
N VAL A 169 7.59 -10.38 4.40
CA VAL A 169 7.42 -9.54 3.21
C VAL A 169 8.53 -9.87 2.22
N THR A 170 8.17 -10.03 0.95
CA THR A 170 9.12 -10.19 -0.14
C THR A 170 9.16 -8.91 -0.97
N ASN A 171 10.35 -8.38 -1.22
CA ASN A 171 10.55 -7.23 -2.08
C ASN A 171 11.83 -7.43 -2.89
N ASP A 172 11.71 -7.44 -4.22
CA ASP A 172 12.80 -7.69 -5.17
C ASP A 172 13.73 -8.86 -4.78
N SER A 173 13.15 -10.03 -4.57
CA SER A 173 13.87 -11.26 -4.19
C SER A 173 14.53 -11.23 -2.82
N LYS A 174 14.42 -10.15 -2.06
CA LYS A 174 14.83 -10.06 -0.66
C LYS A 174 13.64 -10.40 0.24
N VAL A 175 13.90 -11.06 1.34
CA VAL A 175 12.89 -11.43 2.34
C VAL A 175 13.11 -10.62 3.60
N TYR A 176 12.03 -10.10 4.15
CA TYR A 176 12.03 -9.30 5.36
C TYR A 176 11.05 -9.89 6.38
N ALA A 177 11.44 -9.91 7.63
CA ALA A 177 10.56 -10.15 8.77
C ALA A 177 10.10 -8.81 9.33
N GLN A 178 8.79 -8.60 9.40
CA GLN A 178 8.17 -7.50 10.14
C GLN A 178 7.78 -8.01 11.51
N LEU A 179 8.18 -7.31 12.56
CA LEU A 179 7.83 -7.60 13.93
C LEU A 179 6.62 -6.76 14.40
N TYR A 180 5.96 -7.20 15.47
CA TYR A 180 4.81 -6.47 16.02
C TYR A 180 5.14 -5.08 16.59
N ASN A 181 6.40 -4.83 16.95
CA ASN A 181 6.89 -3.51 17.36
C ASN A 181 7.20 -2.58 16.17
N GLY A 182 6.99 -3.05 14.92
CA GLY A 182 7.24 -2.29 13.71
C GLY A 182 8.66 -2.37 13.16
N GLU A 183 9.53 -3.17 13.73
CA GLU A 183 10.86 -3.39 13.20
C GLU A 183 10.85 -4.31 11.98
N PHE A 184 11.72 -4.01 11.02
CA PHE A 184 11.98 -4.83 9.84
C PHE A 184 13.39 -5.34 9.84
N TYR A 185 13.52 -6.64 9.61
CA TYR A 185 14.80 -7.35 9.46
C TYR A 185 14.88 -8.04 8.12
N ARG A 186 15.93 -7.76 7.34
CA ARG A 186 16.23 -8.54 6.14
C ARG A 186 16.79 -9.90 6.54
N LEU A 187 16.27 -10.95 5.93
CA LEU A 187 16.68 -12.33 6.17
C LEU A 187 17.53 -12.84 5.00
N ASP A 188 18.69 -13.37 5.28
CA ASP A 188 19.53 -14.03 4.29
C ASP A 188 20.33 -15.19 4.90
N LYS A 189 21.20 -15.81 4.10
CA LYS A 189 22.02 -16.95 4.55
C LYS A 189 22.98 -16.59 5.69
N SER A 190 23.35 -15.34 5.85
CA SER A 190 24.25 -14.87 6.93
C SER A 190 23.54 -14.62 8.25
N GLY A 191 22.26 -14.25 8.21
CA GLY A 191 21.45 -13.98 9.41
C GLY A 191 20.26 -13.07 9.17
N SER A 192 19.80 -12.44 10.25
CA SER A 192 18.85 -11.34 10.26
C SER A 192 19.60 -10.02 10.38
N HIS A 193 19.25 -9.06 9.53
CA HIS A 193 19.89 -7.74 9.48
C HIS A 193 18.81 -6.68 9.68
N TYR A 194 18.93 -5.91 10.75
CA TYR A 194 18.04 -4.79 11.02
C TYR A 194 18.03 -3.80 9.84
N CYS A 195 16.86 -3.38 9.43
CA CYS A 195 16.66 -2.43 8.35
C CYS A 195 16.10 -1.11 8.83
N ILE A 196 14.94 -1.14 9.49
CA ILE A 196 14.22 0.07 9.90
C ILE A 196 13.25 -0.29 11.03
N SER A 197 12.98 0.67 11.93
CA SER A 197 11.86 0.61 12.86
C SER A 197 10.81 1.63 12.45
N VAL A 198 9.62 1.14 12.26
CA VAL A 198 8.47 1.96 11.95
C VAL A 198 7.52 1.80 13.12
N ASN A 199 7.47 2.76 13.99
CA ASN A 199 6.68 2.72 15.22
C ASN A 199 5.17 2.62 14.92
N MET A 200 4.72 1.52 14.27
CA MET A 200 3.38 1.44 13.71
C MET A 200 2.80 0.03 13.64
N ARG A 201 1.52 -0.06 13.98
CA ARG A 201 0.65 -1.23 13.89
C ARG A 201 -0.03 -1.37 12.51
N TYR A 202 0.56 -0.87 11.44
CA TYR A 202 -0.09 -0.84 10.12
C TYR A 202 0.37 -1.97 9.23
N ASP A 203 -0.52 -2.38 8.35
CA ASP A 203 -0.17 -3.23 7.24
C ASP A 203 0.63 -2.46 6.21
N PHE A 204 1.69 -3.09 5.69
CA PHE A 204 2.56 -2.51 4.68
C PHE A 204 2.38 -3.23 3.36
N CYS A 205 2.39 -2.47 2.28
CA CYS A 205 2.33 -2.96 0.92
C CYS A 205 3.58 -2.58 0.15
N ASN A 206 3.93 -3.38 -0.86
CA ASN A 206 5.04 -3.03 -1.75
C ASN A 206 4.67 -1.80 -2.60
N ALA A 207 5.57 -0.82 -2.61
CA ALA A 207 5.41 0.40 -3.41
C ALA A 207 6.30 0.39 -4.67
N GLY A 208 7.12 -0.63 -4.83
CA GLY A 208 8.11 -0.79 -5.88
C GLY A 208 9.39 -1.39 -5.34
N SER A 209 10.42 -1.50 -6.17
CA SER A 209 11.72 -2.02 -5.76
C SER A 209 12.25 -1.26 -4.55
N ASP A 210 12.58 -1.99 -3.48
CA ASP A 210 13.15 -1.48 -2.23
C ASP A 210 12.23 -0.57 -1.39
N TYR A 211 10.96 -0.39 -1.78
CA TYR A 211 10.02 0.50 -1.08
C TYR A 211 8.78 -0.24 -0.63
N ILE A 212 8.38 0.05 0.60
CA ILE A 212 7.08 -0.33 1.17
C ILE A 212 6.34 0.92 1.63
N TYR A 213 5.02 0.85 1.70
CA TYR A 213 4.21 1.94 2.25
C TYR A 213 3.20 1.43 3.26
N SER A 214 2.77 2.32 4.15
CA SER A 214 1.67 2.09 5.06
C SER A 214 0.49 2.99 4.73
N GLU A 215 -0.70 2.61 5.18
CA GLU A 215 -1.91 3.43 5.11
C GLU A 215 -1.77 4.79 5.84
N ALA A 216 -0.75 4.95 6.68
CA ALA A 216 -0.42 6.20 7.34
C ALA A 216 0.29 7.22 6.43
N CYS A 217 0.22 7.03 5.11
CA CYS A 217 0.77 7.96 4.12
C CYS A 217 2.30 8.06 4.13
N THR A 218 2.95 7.01 4.56
CA THR A 218 4.39 6.98 4.73
C THR A 218 5.00 5.94 3.81
N LEU A 219 6.02 6.35 3.07
CA LEU A 219 6.85 5.51 2.23
C LEU A 219 8.17 5.25 2.93
N PHE A 220 8.61 3.99 2.93
CA PHE A 220 9.85 3.56 3.57
C PHE A 220 10.79 2.94 2.55
N SER A 221 12.05 3.35 2.55
CA SER A 221 13.12 2.63 1.87
C SER A 221 13.70 1.58 2.81
N LEU A 222 13.69 0.32 2.36
CA LEU A 222 14.20 -0.81 3.14
C LEU A 222 15.73 -0.89 3.12
N SER A 223 16.40 -0.36 2.10
CA SER A 223 17.86 -0.39 1.98
C SER A 223 18.54 0.84 2.58
N GLU A 224 17.90 2.01 2.48
CA GLU A 224 18.48 3.29 2.91
C GLU A 224 18.08 3.64 4.36
N ASN A 225 17.21 2.85 4.98
CA ASN A 225 16.65 3.16 6.31
C ASN A 225 16.06 4.59 6.36
N ARG A 226 15.33 4.96 5.31
CA ARG A 226 14.80 6.32 5.12
C ARG A 226 13.29 6.30 5.10
N ILE A 227 12.71 7.29 5.77
CA ILE A 227 11.27 7.54 5.80
C ILE A 227 10.97 8.74 4.90
N GLU A 228 10.02 8.57 3.99
CA GLU A 228 9.50 9.66 3.14
C GLU A 228 8.01 9.84 3.47
N HIS A 229 7.65 11.00 4.00
CA HIS A 229 6.24 11.37 4.14
C HIS A 229 5.71 11.89 2.83
N ILE A 230 4.58 11.37 2.36
CA ILE A 230 4.04 11.69 1.05
C ILE A 230 2.84 12.64 1.14
N SER A 231 1.91 12.37 2.06
CA SER A 231 0.67 13.13 2.19
C SER A 231 0.12 13.04 3.61
N GLY A 232 -0.65 14.03 4.03
CA GLY A 232 -1.40 14.02 5.29
C GLY A 232 -2.73 13.28 5.23
N THR A 233 -3.10 12.70 4.09
CA THR A 233 -4.36 11.97 3.91
C THR A 233 -4.12 10.46 3.85
N LYS A 234 -5.13 9.69 4.25
CA LYS A 234 -5.10 8.24 4.09
C LYS A 234 -4.95 7.89 2.61
N LEU A 235 -3.90 7.17 2.27
CA LEU A 235 -3.64 6.69 0.92
C LEU A 235 -4.01 5.21 0.81
N ASN A 236 -4.63 4.83 -0.30
CA ASN A 236 -4.91 3.44 -0.59
C ASN A 236 -3.75 2.77 -1.32
N CYS A 237 -3.11 3.50 -2.21
CA CYS A 237 -2.05 2.96 -3.05
C CYS A 237 -0.92 3.96 -3.21
N ILE A 238 0.30 3.46 -3.18
CA ILE A 238 1.51 4.19 -3.58
C ILE A 238 2.32 3.32 -4.50
N VAL A 239 2.85 3.91 -5.57
CA VAL A 239 3.83 3.26 -6.41
C VAL A 239 4.99 4.19 -6.67
N LYS A 240 6.21 3.67 -6.46
CA LYS A 240 7.46 4.39 -6.71
C LYS A 240 8.29 3.65 -7.74
N ARG A 241 8.81 4.40 -8.71
CA ARG A 241 9.76 3.89 -9.69
C ARG A 241 10.79 4.97 -9.99
N GLU A 242 12.04 4.72 -9.62
CA GLU A 242 13.12 5.71 -9.69
C GLU A 242 12.74 6.95 -8.85
N ASN A 243 12.75 8.15 -9.46
CA ASN A 243 12.38 9.41 -8.82
C ASN A 243 10.89 9.76 -8.99
N ARG A 244 10.08 8.85 -9.52
CA ARG A 244 8.65 9.06 -9.73
C ARG A 244 7.87 8.39 -8.63
N ILE A 245 7.00 9.15 -7.99
CA ILE A 245 6.04 8.66 -7.00
C ILE A 245 4.66 9.03 -7.48
N VAL A 246 3.75 8.06 -7.48
CA VAL A 246 2.32 8.25 -7.73
C VAL A 246 1.58 7.65 -6.55
N TYR A 247 0.60 8.35 -6.07
CA TYR A 247 -0.22 7.85 -4.97
C TYR A 247 -1.69 8.16 -5.19
N SER A 248 -2.55 7.41 -4.56
CA SER A 248 -3.98 7.62 -4.64
C SER A 248 -4.66 7.43 -3.29
N ASP A 249 -5.76 8.13 -3.13
CA ASP A 249 -6.83 7.73 -2.26
C ASP A 249 -7.84 6.84 -3.04
N ASP A 250 -9.05 6.69 -2.50
CA ASP A 250 -10.11 5.90 -3.12
C ASP A 250 -10.53 6.41 -4.52
N TRP A 251 -10.35 7.69 -4.84
CA TRP A 251 -10.94 8.31 -6.03
C TRP A 251 -9.98 9.16 -6.86
N THR A 252 -8.85 9.55 -6.27
CA THR A 252 -7.94 10.52 -6.87
C THR A 252 -6.54 9.96 -6.95
N ILE A 253 -5.90 10.16 -8.09
CA ILE A 253 -4.49 9.83 -8.29
C ILE A 253 -3.72 11.15 -8.34
N GLU A 254 -2.63 11.24 -7.57
CA GLU A 254 -1.73 12.39 -7.58
C GLU A 254 -0.36 12.03 -8.13
N TYR A 255 0.16 12.92 -8.97
CA TYR A 255 1.51 12.85 -9.52
C TYR A 255 2.08 14.27 -9.68
N ASN A 256 3.15 14.57 -8.96
CA ASN A 256 3.85 15.88 -9.02
C ASN A 256 2.92 17.08 -8.83
N GLY A 257 2.02 17.02 -7.86
CA GLY A 257 1.05 18.10 -7.57
C GLY A 257 0.00 18.30 -8.66
N LYS A 258 -0.21 17.30 -9.51
CA LYS A 258 -1.29 17.25 -10.48
C LYS A 258 -2.19 16.07 -10.14
N PHE A 259 -3.47 16.17 -10.49
CA PHE A 259 -4.51 15.26 -10.05
C PHE A 259 -5.28 14.66 -11.24
N TYR A 260 -5.67 13.41 -11.06
CA TYR A 260 -6.63 12.73 -11.92
C TYR A 260 -7.74 12.15 -11.07
N LYS A 261 -9.01 12.45 -11.38
CA LYS A 261 -10.17 11.91 -10.68
C LYS A 261 -10.72 10.71 -11.44
N SER A 262 -10.82 9.58 -10.74
CA SER A 262 -11.49 8.40 -11.24
C SER A 262 -13.00 8.47 -11.03
N LYS A 263 -13.78 7.86 -11.94
CA LYS A 263 -15.22 7.65 -11.77
C LYS A 263 -15.54 6.46 -10.87
N ASN A 264 -14.60 5.54 -10.73
CA ASN A 264 -14.72 4.33 -9.92
C ASN A 264 -13.65 4.33 -8.82
N LYS A 265 -13.93 3.64 -7.72
CA LYS A 265 -12.99 3.52 -6.61
C LYS A 265 -11.70 2.83 -7.09
N ILE A 266 -10.55 3.41 -6.71
CA ILE A 266 -9.21 2.93 -7.08
C ILE A 266 -8.81 1.82 -6.11
N GLN A 267 -8.36 0.68 -6.64
CA GLN A 267 -7.91 -0.48 -5.86
C GLN A 267 -6.39 -0.65 -5.89
N ALA A 268 -5.75 -0.32 -7.01
CA ALA A 268 -4.31 -0.47 -7.16
C ALA A 268 -3.76 0.48 -8.21
N LEU A 269 -2.49 0.89 -8.04
CA LEU A 269 -1.74 1.75 -8.96
C LEU A 269 -0.56 1.01 -9.57
N PHE A 270 -0.21 1.39 -10.79
CA PHE A 270 0.92 0.83 -11.52
C PHE A 270 1.58 1.88 -12.42
N PHE A 271 2.89 1.71 -12.71
CA PHE A 271 3.53 2.41 -13.81
C PHE A 271 3.48 1.59 -15.10
N TYR A 272 3.05 2.22 -16.18
CA TYR A 272 3.08 1.65 -17.54
C TYR A 272 3.89 2.53 -18.47
N GLY A 273 5.16 2.21 -18.63
CA GLY A 273 6.11 3.08 -19.32
C GLY A 273 6.18 4.47 -18.67
N ASN A 274 5.79 5.49 -19.41
CA ASN A 274 5.67 6.86 -18.92
C ASN A 274 4.25 7.23 -18.45
N ASN A 275 3.31 6.29 -18.47
CA ASN A 275 1.94 6.50 -18.04
C ASN A 275 1.71 5.92 -16.65
N VAL A 276 0.58 6.26 -16.06
CA VAL A 276 0.04 5.64 -14.85
C VAL A 276 -1.10 4.72 -15.27
N ALA A 277 -1.19 3.56 -14.67
CA ALA A 277 -2.35 2.69 -14.79
C ALA A 277 -2.93 2.41 -13.41
N PHE A 278 -4.23 2.11 -13.35
CA PHE A 278 -4.89 1.70 -12.10
C PHE A 278 -5.97 0.65 -12.35
N LEU A 279 -6.22 -0.16 -11.36
CA LEU A 279 -7.40 -1.01 -11.28
C LEU A 279 -8.50 -0.30 -10.52
N ASP A 280 -9.71 -0.36 -11.04
CA ASP A 280 -10.89 0.09 -10.32
C ASP A 280 -11.49 -1.05 -9.45
N ASN A 281 -12.50 -0.73 -8.64
CA ASN A 281 -13.20 -1.68 -7.79
C ASN A 281 -14.01 -2.75 -8.56
N ASN A 282 -14.09 -2.65 -9.88
CA ASN A 282 -14.66 -3.65 -10.76
C ASN A 282 -13.60 -4.50 -11.44
N PHE A 283 -12.32 -4.30 -11.09
CA PHE A 283 -11.15 -4.93 -11.70
C PHE A 283 -10.96 -4.57 -13.18
N ASN A 284 -11.45 -3.40 -13.62
CA ASN A 284 -11.11 -2.86 -14.92
C ASN A 284 -9.76 -2.13 -14.85
N LEU A 285 -8.92 -2.38 -15.82
CA LEU A 285 -7.62 -1.71 -15.95
C LEU A 285 -7.78 -0.44 -16.78
N HIS A 286 -7.39 0.67 -16.19
CA HIS A 286 -7.39 1.99 -16.82
C HIS A 286 -5.95 2.48 -17.00
N THR A 287 -5.68 3.15 -18.13
CA THR A 287 -4.38 3.79 -18.37
C THR A 287 -4.57 5.29 -18.54
N ILE A 288 -3.79 6.08 -17.81
CA ILE A 288 -3.84 7.53 -17.80
C ILE A 288 -2.51 8.05 -18.34
N LYS A 289 -2.57 8.94 -19.33
CA LYS A 289 -1.38 9.68 -19.77
C LYS A 289 -1.04 10.75 -18.74
N LEU A 290 0.24 11.04 -18.54
CA LEU A 290 0.65 12.11 -17.62
C LEU A 290 0.11 13.49 -18.05
N SER A 291 -0.22 13.67 -19.34
CA SER A 291 -0.88 14.87 -19.84
C SER A 291 -2.32 15.05 -19.35
N ASP A 292 -2.98 13.98 -18.91
CA ASP A 292 -4.39 14.00 -18.49
C ASP A 292 -4.53 14.43 -17.03
N PHE A 293 -3.40 14.52 -16.30
CA PHE A 293 -3.36 15.08 -14.95
C PHE A 293 -3.48 16.60 -15.01
N LYS A 294 -4.44 17.14 -14.27
CA LYS A 294 -4.77 18.58 -14.27
C LYS A 294 -4.12 19.27 -13.07
N LYS A 295 -3.62 20.48 -13.29
CA LYS A 295 -3.25 21.38 -12.20
C LYS A 295 -4.49 22.07 -11.63
N SER A 296 -4.41 22.51 -10.38
CA SER A 296 -5.40 23.41 -9.81
C SER A 296 -5.42 24.73 -10.55
N ASP A 297 -6.60 25.25 -10.84
CA ASP A 297 -6.76 26.54 -11.49
C ASP A 297 -7.26 27.57 -10.47
N SER A 298 -6.47 28.65 -10.26
CA SER A 298 -6.79 29.70 -9.31
C SER A 298 -7.94 30.61 -9.75
N GLU A 299 -8.38 30.52 -11.01
CA GLU A 299 -9.47 31.35 -11.55
C GLU A 299 -10.87 30.86 -11.12
N LEU A 300 -10.97 29.72 -10.43
CA LEU A 300 -12.22 29.13 -9.98
C LEU A 300 -12.84 29.85 -8.77
N PHE A 301 -12.16 30.85 -8.23
CA PHE A 301 -12.68 31.64 -7.11
C PHE A 301 -13.48 32.84 -7.56
N ASN A 302 -14.63 32.98 -6.96
CA ASN A 302 -15.28 34.27 -6.94
C ASN A 302 -14.47 35.24 -6.07
N ASN A 303 -14.05 36.35 -6.62
CA ASN A 303 -13.63 37.53 -5.86
C ASN A 303 -14.80 38.04 -5.04
N TYR A 304 -15.20 37.34 -3.99
CA TYR A 304 -16.06 37.92 -2.97
C TYR A 304 -15.20 38.93 -2.22
N GLY A 305 -15.51 40.21 -2.57
CA GLY A 305 -14.83 41.34 -2.06
C GLY A 305 -14.71 41.37 -0.56
N ASN A 306 -13.57 41.78 -0.15
CA ASN A 306 -13.28 42.59 1.03
C ASN A 306 -14.36 42.59 2.12
N GLU A 307 -14.57 41.49 2.84
CA GLU A 307 -15.09 41.62 4.18
C GLU A 307 -14.31 40.72 5.13
N SER A 308 -13.43 41.43 5.77
CA SER A 308 -12.98 41.31 7.16
C SER A 308 -12.51 39.96 7.65
N SER A 309 -11.30 40.04 8.09
CA SER A 309 -10.69 39.33 9.18
C SER A 309 -10.16 37.93 8.84
N ASN A 310 -8.86 37.87 8.69
CA ASN A 310 -7.98 36.73 8.92
C ASN A 310 -8.06 35.55 7.98
N GLY A 311 -8.31 35.70 6.72
CA GLY A 311 -8.16 34.57 5.82
C GLY A 311 -8.79 34.82 4.46
N THR A 312 -8.01 35.23 3.49
CA THR A 312 -8.43 35.16 2.09
C THR A 312 -8.26 33.72 1.66
N ILE A 313 -9.38 33.06 1.31
CA ILE A 313 -9.33 31.71 0.73
C ILE A 313 -8.46 31.73 -0.52
N LYS A 314 -7.46 30.87 -0.57
CA LYS A 314 -6.51 30.76 -1.68
C LYS A 314 -6.49 29.35 -2.20
N VAL A 315 -6.56 29.18 -3.51
CA VAL A 315 -6.21 27.94 -4.19
C VAL A 315 -4.77 28.07 -4.62
N ASN A 316 -3.96 27.09 -4.23
CA ASN A 316 -2.58 27.09 -4.68
C ASN A 316 -2.34 26.04 -5.79
N SER A 317 -1.26 26.22 -6.52
CA SER A 317 -0.86 25.31 -7.61
C SER A 317 -0.54 23.88 -7.15
N ASN A 318 -0.47 23.67 -5.85
CA ASN A 318 -0.18 22.36 -5.25
C ASN A 318 -1.45 21.58 -4.87
N GLY A 319 -2.63 22.03 -5.32
CA GLY A 319 -3.88 21.30 -5.09
C GLY A 319 -4.52 21.55 -3.71
N TYR A 320 -4.13 22.61 -3.00
CA TYR A 320 -4.69 22.96 -1.70
C TYR A 320 -5.60 24.19 -1.75
N ILE A 321 -6.68 24.14 -0.98
CA ILE A 321 -7.49 25.31 -0.62
C ILE A 321 -7.11 25.70 0.81
N THR A 322 -6.58 26.91 0.98
CA THR A 322 -6.08 27.42 2.26
C THR A 322 -6.79 28.71 2.66
N GLY A 323 -6.56 29.21 3.90
CA GLY A 323 -7.16 30.44 4.39
C GLY A 323 -8.62 30.30 4.83
N ILE A 324 -9.09 29.08 5.05
CA ILE A 324 -10.44 28.80 5.54
C ILE A 324 -10.46 28.93 7.05
N ASN A 325 -11.39 29.70 7.57
CA ASN A 325 -11.56 29.87 9.00
C ASN A 325 -12.17 28.63 9.67
N SER A 326 -11.69 28.31 10.86
CA SER A 326 -12.30 27.29 11.71
C SER A 326 -13.79 27.58 11.95
N GLY A 327 -14.63 26.57 11.81
CA GLY A 327 -16.07 26.66 11.95
C GLY A 327 -16.85 26.99 10.67
N THR A 328 -16.16 27.24 9.53
CA THR A 328 -16.81 27.44 8.23
C THR A 328 -17.69 26.24 7.89
N THR A 329 -18.95 26.52 7.51
CA THR A 329 -19.88 25.45 7.09
C THR A 329 -19.68 25.09 5.63
N VAL A 330 -20.17 23.89 5.24
CA VAL A 330 -20.21 23.45 3.84
C VAL A 330 -20.93 24.48 2.96
N THR A 331 -22.05 25.02 3.44
CA THR A 331 -22.84 26.01 2.72
C THR A 331 -22.07 27.32 2.52
N ASP A 332 -21.36 27.79 3.54
CA ASP A 332 -20.59 29.03 3.43
C ASP A 332 -19.34 28.83 2.59
N PHE A 333 -18.69 27.69 2.70
CA PHE A 333 -17.55 27.34 1.86
C PHE A 333 -17.92 27.35 0.37
N LYS A 334 -19.05 26.72 0.00
CA LYS A 334 -19.53 26.70 -1.40
C LYS A 334 -19.77 28.07 -2.01
N LYS A 335 -20.14 29.08 -1.20
CA LYS A 335 -20.36 30.46 -1.66
C LYS A 335 -19.08 31.12 -2.21
N HIS A 336 -17.91 30.61 -1.89
CA HIS A 336 -16.65 31.16 -2.39
C HIS A 336 -16.32 30.73 -3.83
N PHE A 337 -17.15 29.92 -4.46
CA PHE A 337 -16.92 29.41 -5.81
C PHE A 337 -18.04 29.80 -6.76
N SER A 338 -17.68 30.09 -8.02
CA SER A 338 -18.65 30.36 -9.09
C SER A 338 -19.27 29.11 -9.68
N ASN A 339 -18.57 27.99 -9.55
CA ASN A 339 -18.97 26.69 -10.08
C ASN A 339 -19.54 25.81 -8.98
N GLU A 340 -20.23 24.75 -9.40
CA GLU A 340 -20.66 23.71 -8.46
C GLU A 340 -19.47 23.09 -7.75
N VAL A 341 -19.57 22.97 -6.43
CA VAL A 341 -18.56 22.37 -5.58
C VAL A 341 -19.16 21.15 -4.90
N ILE A 342 -18.53 20.01 -5.10
CA ILE A 342 -18.83 18.79 -4.37
C ILE A 342 -17.75 18.61 -3.31
N ILE A 343 -18.15 18.30 -2.07
CA ILE A 343 -17.22 18.14 -0.96
C ILE A 343 -17.29 16.71 -0.47
N TYR A 344 -16.14 16.12 -0.23
CA TYR A 344 -15.98 14.77 0.27
C TYR A 344 -15.23 14.75 1.60
N GLU A 345 -15.64 13.88 2.49
CA GLU A 345 -14.82 13.48 3.64
C GLU A 345 -13.57 12.71 3.20
N ARG A 346 -12.69 12.44 4.15
CA ARG A 346 -11.45 11.70 3.91
C ARG A 346 -11.69 10.28 3.41
N ASP A 347 -12.77 9.66 3.83
CA ASP A 347 -13.20 8.31 3.44
C ASP A 347 -13.97 8.26 2.11
N GLY A 348 -14.15 9.42 1.45
CA GLY A 348 -14.80 9.53 0.15
C GLY A 348 -16.31 9.71 0.19
N ASN A 349 -16.93 9.83 1.38
CA ASN A 349 -18.35 10.15 1.48
C ASN A 349 -18.60 11.60 1.11
N GLU A 350 -19.60 11.84 0.26
CA GLU A 350 -20.05 13.20 -0.05
C GLU A 350 -20.75 13.82 1.14
N ILE A 351 -20.42 15.10 1.43
CA ILE A 351 -21.08 15.88 2.46
C ILE A 351 -21.78 17.09 1.87
N THR A 352 -23.02 17.31 2.32
CA THR A 352 -23.86 18.44 1.90
C THR A 352 -24.10 19.45 3.01
N SER A 353 -23.75 19.13 4.24
CA SER A 353 -23.95 19.95 5.43
C SER A 353 -22.87 19.71 6.48
N GLY A 354 -22.83 20.55 7.52
CA GLY A 354 -21.83 20.45 8.58
C GLY A 354 -20.68 21.43 8.38
N LYS A 355 -19.59 21.21 9.14
CA LYS A 355 -18.39 22.06 9.10
C LYS A 355 -17.34 21.48 8.16
N ILE A 356 -16.64 22.39 7.50
CA ILE A 356 -15.43 22.04 6.74
C ILE A 356 -14.31 21.68 7.71
N LYS A 357 -13.53 20.65 7.37
CA LYS A 357 -12.40 20.16 8.16
C LYS A 357 -11.14 20.10 7.32
N THR A 358 -10.00 20.23 7.96
CA THR A 358 -8.71 19.96 7.32
C THR A 358 -8.65 18.50 6.87
N GLY A 359 -8.21 18.28 5.62
CA GLY A 359 -8.17 16.97 5.00
C GLY A 359 -9.45 16.57 4.25
N TYR A 360 -10.51 17.39 4.28
CA TYR A 360 -11.63 17.24 3.35
C TYR A 360 -11.19 17.61 1.94
N ARG A 361 -11.97 17.21 0.94
CA ARG A 361 -11.71 17.49 -0.48
C ARG A 361 -12.85 18.24 -1.10
N ALA A 362 -12.51 19.23 -1.91
CA ALA A 362 -13.45 19.92 -2.76
C ALA A 362 -13.18 19.57 -4.22
N VAL A 363 -14.21 19.19 -4.94
CA VAL A 363 -14.17 19.01 -6.40
C VAL A 363 -14.80 20.23 -7.02
N VAL A 364 -14.02 20.97 -7.80
CA VAL A 364 -14.44 22.18 -8.49
C VAL A 364 -14.06 22.05 -9.95
N SER A 365 -15.03 22.07 -10.86
CA SER A 365 -14.77 21.90 -12.32
C SER A 365 -13.88 20.71 -12.65
N ASP A 366 -14.17 19.54 -12.05
CA ASP A 366 -13.41 18.28 -12.22
C ASP A 366 -11.97 18.30 -11.68
N VAL A 367 -11.58 19.35 -10.95
CA VAL A 367 -10.31 19.43 -10.24
C VAL A 367 -10.53 19.19 -8.75
N ILE A 368 -9.69 18.37 -8.15
CA ILE A 368 -9.76 18.04 -6.73
C ILE A 368 -8.74 18.87 -5.97
N TYR A 369 -9.18 19.39 -4.83
CA TYR A 369 -8.38 20.17 -3.90
C TYR A 369 -8.51 19.59 -2.50
N GLU A 370 -7.41 19.50 -1.78
CA GLU A 370 -7.44 19.27 -0.33
C GLU A 370 -7.68 20.57 0.41
N ILE A 371 -8.52 20.50 1.43
CA ILE A 371 -8.95 21.65 2.21
C ILE A 371 -8.12 21.78 3.47
N SER A 372 -7.51 22.95 3.67
CA SER A 372 -6.79 23.34 4.88
C SER A 372 -7.58 24.40 5.64
N VAL A 373 -8.01 24.07 6.85
CA VAL A 373 -8.68 25.01 7.76
C VAL A 373 -7.65 25.55 8.75
N LEU A 374 -7.58 26.88 8.86
CA LEU A 374 -6.58 27.56 9.69
C LEU A 374 -6.65 27.12 11.16
N GLY A 375 -5.57 26.52 11.63
CA GLY A 375 -5.39 26.04 12.98
C GLY A 375 -6.02 24.67 13.29
N ASP A 376 -6.78 24.09 12.37
CA ASP A 376 -7.38 22.75 12.52
C ASP A 376 -6.37 21.67 12.07
N ILE A 377 -5.34 21.47 12.87
CA ILE A 377 -4.20 20.58 12.55
C ILE A 377 -4.61 19.12 12.66
N THR A 378 -5.56 18.79 13.51
CA THR A 378 -6.02 17.41 13.74
C THR A 378 -7.20 17.01 12.84
N GLY A 379 -7.79 17.96 12.10
CA GLY A 379 -8.86 17.70 11.13
C GLY A 379 -10.23 17.48 11.75
N GLU A 380 -10.56 18.14 12.84
CA GLU A 380 -11.86 18.04 13.51
C GLU A 380 -12.85 19.15 13.09
N GLY A 381 -12.38 20.16 12.34
CA GLY A 381 -13.15 21.30 11.87
C GLY A 381 -13.27 22.47 12.86
N ASN A 382 -12.65 22.34 14.03
CA ASN A 382 -12.54 23.39 15.02
C ASN A 382 -11.14 23.40 15.60
N VAL A 383 -10.66 24.59 15.97
CA VAL A 383 -9.39 24.71 16.69
C VAL A 383 -9.59 24.38 18.16
N LYS A 384 -8.84 23.42 18.67
CA LYS A 384 -8.90 22.94 20.05
C LYS A 384 -7.49 22.73 20.65
N SER A 385 -7.43 22.30 21.90
CA SER A 385 -6.17 22.02 22.62
C SER A 385 -5.34 20.90 21.99
N ASN A 386 -5.97 19.95 21.31
CA ASN A 386 -5.27 18.88 20.57
C ASN A 386 -4.48 19.44 19.37
N ASP A 387 -4.95 20.50 18.71
CA ASP A 387 -4.23 21.18 17.63
C ASP A 387 -2.98 21.89 18.17
N VAL A 388 -3.10 22.53 19.33
CA VAL A 388 -1.95 23.12 20.05
C VAL A 388 -0.91 22.04 20.38
N SER A 389 -1.37 20.91 20.91
CA SER A 389 -0.51 19.79 21.26
C SER A 389 0.17 19.17 20.03
N ALA A 390 -0.54 19.07 18.90
CA ALA A 390 0.00 18.58 17.64
C ALA A 390 1.14 19.48 17.13
N LEU A 391 0.94 20.82 17.15
CA LEU A 391 1.97 21.76 16.72
C LEU A 391 3.17 21.79 17.69
N MET A 392 2.93 21.70 18.99
CA MET A 392 4.01 21.58 19.96
C MET A 392 4.85 20.31 19.74
N SER A 393 4.19 19.18 19.46
CA SER A 393 4.87 17.92 19.16
C SER A 393 5.71 18.01 17.88
N TYR A 394 5.23 18.72 16.88
CA TYR A 394 5.99 19.01 15.67
C TYR A 394 7.27 19.82 15.98
N PHE A 395 7.19 20.90 16.76
CA PHE A 395 8.35 21.72 17.09
C PHE A 395 9.44 20.99 17.89
N VAL A 396 9.08 19.96 18.65
CA VAL A 396 10.03 19.15 19.41
C VAL A 396 10.41 17.84 18.70
N ASN A 397 10.12 17.73 17.40
CA ASN A 397 10.43 16.56 16.56
C ASN A 397 9.86 15.23 17.11
N LYS A 398 8.72 15.29 17.81
CA LYS A 398 8.00 14.10 18.29
C LYS A 398 6.89 13.64 17.35
N SER A 399 6.50 14.47 16.40
CA SER A 399 5.56 14.15 15.35
C SER A 399 5.89 14.93 14.09
N ASP A 400 5.56 14.38 12.95
CA ASP A 400 5.69 15.05 11.66
C ASP A 400 4.31 15.56 11.22
N LEU A 401 4.29 16.80 10.75
CA LEU A 401 3.16 17.38 10.03
C LEU A 401 3.52 17.50 8.56
N SER A 402 2.62 17.08 7.69
CA SER A 402 2.84 17.13 6.23
C SER A 402 1.57 17.52 5.49
N GLY A 403 1.72 17.83 4.20
CA GLY A 403 0.59 18.12 3.31
C GLY A 403 -0.32 19.23 3.83
N VAL A 404 -1.61 19.00 3.77
CA VAL A 404 -2.67 19.93 4.17
C VAL A 404 -2.65 20.26 5.66
N TYR A 405 -2.20 19.33 6.52
CA TYR A 405 -2.09 19.55 7.97
C TYR A 405 -0.96 20.50 8.33
N LEU A 406 0.16 20.41 7.61
CA LEU A 406 1.24 21.37 7.73
C LEU A 406 0.78 22.77 7.28
N LYS A 407 -0.08 22.83 6.21
CA LYS A 407 -0.67 24.10 5.76
C LYS A 407 -1.63 24.70 6.78
N SER A 408 -2.39 23.88 7.51
CA SER A 408 -3.29 24.38 8.56
C SER A 408 -2.53 24.94 9.77
N ALA A 409 -1.29 24.50 9.98
CA ALA A 409 -0.44 24.98 11.05
C ALA A 409 0.10 26.41 10.82
N ASP A 410 0.19 26.87 9.57
CA ASP A 410 0.50 28.28 9.22
C ASP A 410 -0.73 29.15 9.46
N PHE A 411 -1.00 29.43 10.73
CA PHE A 411 -2.22 30.10 11.17
C PHE A 411 -2.30 31.56 10.76
N ASN A 412 -1.17 32.23 10.66
CA ASN A 412 -1.07 33.63 10.24
C ASN A 412 -0.89 33.78 8.73
N SER A 413 -0.75 32.68 7.98
CA SER A 413 -0.57 32.61 6.52
C SER A 413 0.66 33.37 6.01
N ASP A 414 1.74 33.45 6.81
CA ASP A 414 3.00 34.10 6.40
C ASP A 414 3.96 33.17 5.64
N GLY A 415 3.60 31.89 5.49
CA GLY A 415 4.36 30.87 4.78
C GLY A 415 5.40 30.15 5.65
N ASN A 416 5.51 30.52 6.93
CA ASN A 416 6.45 29.91 7.87
C ASN A 416 5.69 29.41 9.10
N ILE A 417 6.04 28.21 9.56
CA ILE A 417 5.45 27.67 10.79
C ILE A 417 6.38 27.98 11.95
N ALA A 418 5.93 28.85 12.86
CA ALA A 418 6.71 29.42 13.92
C ALA A 418 5.90 29.57 15.22
N ASN A 419 6.55 30.06 16.28
CA ASN A 419 5.89 30.30 17.58
C ASN A 419 4.69 31.26 17.48
N LYS A 420 4.64 32.14 16.47
CA LYS A 420 3.50 33.04 16.26
C LYS A 420 2.23 32.26 15.94
N ASP A 421 2.35 31.21 15.15
CA ASP A 421 1.22 30.33 14.79
C ASP A 421 0.74 29.56 16.00
N LEU A 422 1.65 29.00 16.79
CA LEU A 422 1.32 28.31 18.03
C LEU A 422 0.54 29.23 19.00
N VAL A 423 0.98 30.46 19.17
CA VAL A 423 0.28 31.45 20.00
C VAL A 423 -1.10 31.78 19.42
N GLY A 424 -1.21 31.92 18.10
CA GLY A 424 -2.48 32.18 17.40
C GLY A 424 -3.47 31.04 17.60
N ILE A 425 -3.03 29.80 17.38
CA ILE A 425 -3.83 28.59 17.56
C ILE A 425 -4.26 28.43 19.03
N ALA A 426 -3.33 28.61 19.98
CA ALA A 426 -3.64 28.52 21.41
C ALA A 426 -4.73 29.53 21.84
N ARG A 427 -4.61 30.80 21.44
CA ARG A 427 -5.63 31.82 21.70
C ARG A 427 -6.99 31.53 21.06
N LYS A 428 -7.00 30.80 19.95
CA LYS A 428 -8.23 30.39 19.26
C LYS A 428 -8.87 29.20 19.94
N ALA A 429 -8.07 28.28 20.47
CA ALA A 429 -8.52 27.08 21.17
C ALA A 429 -9.17 27.38 22.54
N GLU A 430 -8.83 28.50 23.17
CA GLU A 430 -9.37 28.95 24.47
C GLU A 430 -10.77 29.59 24.36
N LYS A 431 -11.26 29.86 23.15
CA LYS A 431 -12.59 30.45 22.88
C LYS A 431 -13.60 29.40 22.47
#